data_b18332480f357b14018949e26f5c96ff
#
_entry.id   b18332480f357b14018949e26f5c96ff
#
_cell.length_a   1.000
_cell.length_b   1.000
_cell.length_c   1.000
_cell.angle_alpha   90.00
_cell.angle_beta   90.00
_cell.angle_gamma   90.00
#
_symmetry.space_group_name_H-M   'P 1'
#
loop_
_entity.id
_entity.type
_entity.pdbx_description
1 polymer ?
#
loop_
_entity_poly.entity_id
_entity_poly.type
_entity_poly.pdbx_seq_one_letter_code
_entity_poly.pdbx_strand_id
1 'polypeptide(L)'
;MANVLIVGGGAAGLMAAGAAVRQGHKVTVLEHMDKPGQKILVTGKGRCNVTNDCTAEEFLRHVRTNPRFLFSSLGAFPPAKTMELFEGLGVELEVERGRRVFPVSDKAEEIRLALLRYAEGAEIVHDGAKKLLLEPLAPAEEPAAAPEDPRHTKKKKPGPAARCVGVGGTSGKEYRADVVLVATGGLSYPTTGSTGDGYRL
;
A
#
# COMPACT_ATOMS: atom_id res chain seq x y z
N MET A 1 -16.14 -2.71 12.19
CA MET A 1 -14.71 -2.79 12.57
C MET A 1 -14.18 -4.11 12.01
N ALA A 2 -13.09 -4.08 11.27
CA ALA A 2 -12.44 -5.29 10.71
C ALA A 2 -10.99 -5.37 11.22
N ASN A 3 -10.42 -6.58 11.24
CA ASN A 3 -9.00 -6.80 11.45
C ASN A 3 -8.28 -6.70 10.10
N VAL A 4 -7.40 -5.72 9.95
CA VAL A 4 -6.63 -5.49 8.72
C VAL A 4 -5.18 -5.86 8.97
N LEU A 5 -4.64 -6.76 8.16
CA LEU A 5 -3.24 -7.15 8.19
C LEU A 5 -2.51 -6.56 6.97
N ILE A 6 -1.45 -5.82 7.23
CA ILE A 6 -0.64 -5.21 6.19
C ILE A 6 0.74 -5.85 6.18
N VAL A 7 1.17 -6.37 5.04
CA VAL A 7 2.49 -6.97 4.86
C VAL A 7 3.42 -5.95 4.24
N GLY A 8 4.37 -5.48 5.01
CA GLY A 8 5.36 -4.46 4.67
C GLY A 8 5.05 -3.08 5.27
N GLY A 9 5.90 -2.61 6.16
CA GLY A 9 5.85 -1.30 6.81
C GLY A 9 6.58 -0.20 6.03
N GLY A 10 6.61 -0.27 4.69
CA GLY A 10 7.11 0.78 3.82
C GLY A 10 6.14 1.96 3.69
N ALA A 11 6.42 2.91 2.79
CA ALA A 11 5.58 4.09 2.57
C ALA A 11 4.11 3.72 2.29
N ALA A 12 3.86 2.74 1.40
CA ALA A 12 2.52 2.29 1.06
C ALA A 12 1.81 1.62 2.25
N GLY A 13 2.54 0.76 3.00
CA GLY A 13 1.97 0.06 4.14
C GLY A 13 1.64 1.00 5.29
N LEU A 14 2.52 1.94 5.62
CA LEU A 14 2.26 2.94 6.67
C LEU A 14 1.11 3.88 6.29
N MET A 15 1.03 4.27 5.01
CA MET A 15 -0.09 5.08 4.51
C MET A 15 -1.42 4.33 4.62
N ALA A 16 -1.44 3.05 4.22
CA ALA A 16 -2.62 2.20 4.34
C ALA A 16 -3.01 1.97 5.81
N ALA A 17 -2.03 1.77 6.69
CA ALA A 17 -2.26 1.60 8.12
C ALA A 17 -2.96 2.82 8.73
N GLY A 18 -2.43 4.02 8.48
CA GLY A 18 -3.04 5.25 8.97
C GLY A 18 -4.45 5.49 8.43
N ALA A 19 -4.68 5.19 7.16
CA ALA A 19 -6.01 5.29 6.56
C ALA A 19 -7.02 4.31 7.20
N ALA A 20 -6.61 3.06 7.44
CA ALA A 20 -7.46 2.04 8.02
C ALA A 20 -7.76 2.32 9.52
N VAL A 21 -6.76 2.75 10.28
CA VAL A 21 -6.95 3.15 11.70
C VAL A 21 -7.96 4.28 11.82
N ARG A 22 -7.88 5.31 10.95
CA ARG A 22 -8.82 6.44 10.95
C ARG A 22 -10.25 6.05 10.60
N GLN A 23 -10.43 4.92 9.92
CA GLN A 23 -11.75 4.33 9.64
C GLN A 23 -12.23 3.41 10.77
N GLY A 24 -11.51 3.31 11.89
CA GLY A 24 -11.88 2.52 13.06
C GLY A 24 -11.60 1.03 12.92
N HIS A 25 -10.69 0.63 12.03
CA HIS A 25 -10.25 -0.75 11.91
C HIS A 25 -9.13 -1.07 12.89
N LYS A 26 -9.03 -2.34 13.31
CA LYS A 26 -7.87 -2.85 14.03
C LYS A 26 -6.80 -3.23 13.00
N VAL A 27 -5.62 -2.62 13.10
CA VAL A 27 -4.57 -2.75 12.08
C VAL A 27 -3.31 -3.37 12.68
N THR A 28 -2.79 -4.40 12.01
CA THR A 28 -1.47 -4.98 12.29
C THR A 28 -0.61 -4.86 11.03
N VAL A 29 0.61 -4.36 11.18
CA VAL A 29 1.60 -4.25 10.11
C VAL A 29 2.73 -5.23 10.38
N LEU A 30 3.00 -6.16 9.47
CA LEU A 30 4.19 -7.01 9.52
C LEU A 30 5.34 -6.31 8.79
N GLU A 31 6.44 -6.09 9.49
CA GLU A 31 7.67 -5.51 8.91
C GLU A 31 8.86 -6.36 9.32
N HIS A 32 9.63 -6.84 8.34
CA HIS A 32 10.77 -7.71 8.60
C HIS A 32 12.08 -6.94 8.81
N MET A 33 12.12 -5.66 8.45
CA MET A 33 13.26 -4.79 8.71
C MET A 33 13.16 -4.19 10.11
N ASP A 34 14.30 -3.86 10.70
CA ASP A 34 14.37 -3.25 12.04
C ASP A 34 13.62 -1.91 12.13
N LYS A 35 13.57 -1.18 11.02
CA LYS A 35 12.93 0.13 10.95
C LYS A 35 11.89 0.18 9.84
N PRO A 36 10.61 0.40 10.16
CA PRO A 36 9.60 0.69 9.16
C PRO A 36 9.97 1.93 8.34
N GLY A 37 9.64 1.92 7.05
CA GLY A 37 9.91 3.04 6.16
C GLY A 37 11.38 3.21 5.73
N GLN A 38 12.22 2.20 5.92
CA GLN A 38 13.66 2.30 5.67
C GLN A 38 14.01 2.78 4.25
N LYS A 39 13.25 2.36 3.23
CA LYS A 39 13.49 2.83 1.85
C LYS A 39 13.28 4.34 1.69
N ILE A 40 12.40 4.95 2.46
CA ILE A 40 12.16 6.39 2.40
C ILE A 40 13.47 7.15 2.62
N LEU A 41 14.30 6.68 3.54
CA LEU A 41 15.56 7.31 3.95
C LEU A 41 16.61 7.41 2.81
N VAL A 42 16.52 6.55 1.81
CA VAL A 42 17.46 6.54 0.67
C VAL A 42 16.90 7.22 -0.58
N THR A 43 15.62 7.58 -0.57
CA THR A 43 15.00 8.25 -1.70
C THR A 43 15.46 9.70 -1.81
N GLY A 44 15.46 10.27 -3.03
CA GLY A 44 15.87 11.65 -3.24
C GLY A 44 17.27 11.98 -2.71
N LYS A 45 18.18 11.00 -2.66
CA LYS A 45 19.53 11.13 -2.05
C LYS A 45 19.48 11.48 -0.55
N GLY A 46 18.56 10.89 0.18
CA GLY A 46 18.38 11.13 1.62
C GLY A 46 17.44 12.29 1.96
N ARG A 47 16.86 12.95 0.95
CA ARG A 47 15.95 14.08 1.12
C ARG A 47 14.48 13.69 1.04
N CYS A 48 14.15 12.58 0.40
CA CYS A 48 12.80 12.10 0.05
C CYS A 48 12.04 13.03 -0.89
N ASN A 49 12.10 12.77 -2.21
CA ASN A 49 11.14 13.36 -3.13
C ASN A 49 9.73 12.78 -2.84
N VAL A 50 8.89 13.56 -2.16
CA VAL A 50 7.58 13.11 -1.65
C VAL A 50 6.60 12.89 -2.79
N THR A 51 6.49 13.88 -3.66
CA THR A 51 5.59 13.89 -4.82
C THR A 51 6.08 14.87 -5.87
N ASN A 52 5.27 15.11 -6.89
CA ASN A 52 5.45 16.19 -7.84
C ASN A 52 4.23 17.12 -7.76
N ASP A 53 4.44 18.45 -7.74
CA ASP A 53 3.37 19.42 -7.73
C ASP A 53 2.72 19.50 -9.12
N CYS A 54 1.83 18.57 -9.40
CA CYS A 54 1.13 18.45 -10.67
C CYS A 54 -0.30 17.96 -10.49
N THR A 55 -1.13 18.15 -11.51
CA THR A 55 -2.48 17.59 -11.53
C THR A 55 -2.43 16.07 -11.71
N ALA A 56 -3.52 15.38 -11.36
CA ALA A 56 -3.65 13.94 -11.62
C ALA A 56 -3.48 13.59 -13.11
N GLU A 57 -3.99 14.45 -14.01
CA GLU A 57 -3.87 14.28 -15.45
C GLU A 57 -2.42 14.40 -15.92
N GLU A 58 -1.70 15.43 -15.46
CA GLU A 58 -0.29 15.60 -15.76
C GLU A 58 0.54 14.42 -15.25
N PHE A 59 0.26 13.95 -14.03
CA PHE A 59 0.90 12.76 -13.46
C PHE A 59 0.72 11.55 -14.38
N LEU A 60 -0.52 11.28 -14.80
CA LEU A 60 -0.86 10.14 -15.68
C LEU A 60 -0.15 10.17 -17.03
N ARG A 61 0.11 11.35 -17.59
CA ARG A 61 0.87 11.49 -18.85
C ARG A 61 2.31 11.03 -18.74
N HIS A 62 2.88 11.04 -17.52
CA HIS A 62 4.26 10.60 -17.26
C HIS A 62 4.36 9.11 -16.85
N VAL A 63 3.23 8.43 -16.67
CA VAL A 63 3.21 6.99 -16.38
C VAL A 63 3.43 6.22 -17.69
N ARG A 64 4.56 5.53 -17.80
CA ARG A 64 4.99 4.87 -19.04
C ARG A 64 4.11 3.68 -19.43
N THR A 65 3.60 2.94 -18.45
CA THR A 65 2.88 1.68 -18.70
C THR A 65 1.58 1.67 -17.92
N ASN A 66 0.47 1.40 -18.61
CA ASN A 66 -0.86 1.26 -18.04
C ASN A 66 -1.31 2.40 -17.10
N PRO A 67 -1.29 3.68 -17.53
CA PRO A 67 -1.69 4.81 -16.67
C PRO A 67 -3.13 4.69 -16.17
N ARG A 68 -4.03 4.01 -16.92
CA ARG A 68 -5.42 3.81 -16.53
C ARG A 68 -5.59 3.06 -15.21
N PHE A 69 -4.62 2.23 -14.84
CA PHE A 69 -4.60 1.52 -13.56
C PHE A 69 -4.63 2.49 -12.37
N LEU A 70 -4.06 3.68 -12.53
CA LEU A 70 -3.96 4.69 -11.47
C LEU A 70 -5.12 5.68 -11.43
N PHE A 71 -6.08 5.63 -12.35
CA PHE A 71 -7.19 6.60 -12.40
C PHE A 71 -7.94 6.73 -11.09
N SER A 72 -8.34 5.61 -10.53
CA SER A 72 -9.10 5.58 -9.28
C SER A 72 -8.28 6.12 -8.11
N SER A 73 -7.02 5.70 -8.01
CA SER A 73 -6.12 6.11 -6.93
C SER A 73 -5.82 7.60 -6.99
N LEU A 74 -5.48 8.13 -8.16
CA LEU A 74 -5.18 9.56 -8.33
C LEU A 74 -6.43 10.44 -8.27
N GLY A 75 -7.59 9.91 -8.63
CA GLY A 75 -8.86 10.61 -8.41
C GLY A 75 -9.20 10.75 -6.93
N ALA A 76 -8.93 9.72 -6.13
CA ALA A 76 -9.17 9.73 -4.69
C ALA A 76 -8.08 10.50 -3.92
N PHE A 77 -6.81 10.33 -4.30
CA PHE A 77 -5.65 10.87 -3.61
C PHE A 77 -4.60 11.43 -4.61
N PRO A 78 -4.85 12.63 -5.18
CA PRO A 78 -3.93 13.30 -6.10
C PRO A 78 -2.69 13.85 -5.37
N PRO A 79 -1.65 14.29 -6.12
CA PRO A 79 -0.44 14.87 -5.55
C PRO A 79 -0.67 16.01 -4.55
N ALA A 80 -1.64 16.88 -4.80
CA ALA A 80 -2.01 17.95 -3.87
C ALA A 80 -2.42 17.42 -2.49
N LYS A 81 -3.25 16.38 -2.45
CA LYS A 81 -3.62 15.73 -1.16
C LYS A 81 -2.43 15.08 -0.46
N THR A 82 -1.42 14.64 -1.20
CA THR A 82 -0.17 14.15 -0.59
C THR A 82 0.54 15.29 0.14
N MET A 83 0.63 16.48 -0.48
CA MET A 83 1.22 17.66 0.15
C MET A 83 0.42 18.08 1.38
N GLU A 84 -0.89 18.26 1.25
CA GLU A 84 -1.80 18.59 2.35
C GLU A 84 -1.67 17.61 3.53
N LEU A 85 -1.52 16.31 3.25
CA LEU A 85 -1.33 15.31 4.30
C LEU A 85 -0.05 15.55 5.10
N PHE A 86 1.09 15.73 4.43
CA PHE A 86 2.36 15.91 5.12
C PHE A 86 2.44 17.25 5.83
N GLU A 87 1.91 18.32 5.26
CA GLU A 87 1.77 19.62 5.91
C GLU A 87 0.86 19.52 7.15
N GLY A 88 -0.27 18.82 7.05
CA GLY A 88 -1.15 18.53 8.19
C GLY A 88 -0.51 17.65 9.26
N LEU A 89 0.54 16.91 8.94
CA LEU A 89 1.36 16.15 9.88
C LEU A 89 2.55 16.97 10.43
N GLY A 90 2.63 18.28 10.11
CA GLY A 90 3.64 19.20 10.59
C GLY A 90 4.97 19.13 9.83
N VAL A 91 4.97 18.67 8.58
CA VAL A 91 6.14 18.69 7.69
C VAL A 91 6.01 19.86 6.73
N GLU A 92 6.92 20.83 6.81
CA GLU A 92 7.00 21.90 5.84
C GLU A 92 7.57 21.37 4.51
N LEU A 93 6.88 21.68 3.40
CA LEU A 93 7.25 21.22 2.07
C LEU A 93 7.67 22.38 1.17
N GLU A 94 8.60 22.15 0.27
CA GLU A 94 8.98 23.08 -0.78
C GLU A 94 8.94 22.43 -2.16
N VAL A 95 8.64 23.26 -3.18
CA VAL A 95 8.60 22.85 -4.57
C VAL A 95 9.87 23.31 -5.26
N GLU A 96 10.70 22.36 -5.67
CA GLU A 96 11.95 22.61 -6.37
C GLU A 96 11.79 22.55 -7.90
N ARG A 97 12.91 22.80 -8.60
CA ARG A 97 13.01 22.66 -10.05
C ARG A 97 12.43 21.32 -10.53
N GLY A 98 11.59 21.40 -11.57
CA GLY A 98 10.87 20.24 -12.11
C GLY A 98 9.66 19.86 -11.28
N ARG A 99 9.17 20.79 -10.46
CA ARG A 99 7.97 20.64 -9.62
C ARG A 99 8.09 19.45 -8.62
N ARG A 100 9.31 19.08 -8.25
CA ARG A 100 9.59 18.06 -7.26
C ARG A 100 9.36 18.62 -5.86
N VAL A 101 8.69 17.86 -5.03
CA VAL A 101 8.34 18.27 -3.67
C VAL A 101 9.24 17.58 -2.66
N PHE A 102 9.89 18.35 -1.82
CA PHE A 102 10.78 17.89 -0.76
C PHE A 102 10.40 18.51 0.59
N PRO A 103 10.78 17.89 1.72
CA PRO A 103 10.72 18.59 3.00
C PRO A 103 11.76 19.72 3.03
N VAL A 104 11.38 20.88 3.56
CA VAL A 104 12.26 22.06 3.72
C VAL A 104 13.53 21.72 4.54
N SER A 105 13.42 20.75 5.45
CA SER A 105 14.55 20.27 6.26
C SER A 105 15.59 19.47 5.48
N ASP A 106 15.32 19.08 4.24
CA ASP A 106 16.14 18.17 3.44
C ASP A 106 16.38 16.79 4.08
N LYS A 107 15.54 16.37 5.02
CA LYS A 107 15.72 15.12 5.78
C LYS A 107 14.57 14.14 5.49
N ALA A 108 14.87 13.06 4.79
CA ALA A 108 13.93 11.97 4.53
C ALA A 108 13.35 11.36 5.82
N GLU A 109 14.08 11.45 6.93
CA GLU A 109 13.63 10.98 8.25
C GLU A 109 12.37 11.69 8.72
N GLU A 110 12.19 12.96 8.41
CA GLU A 110 11.01 13.73 8.77
C GLU A 110 9.75 13.16 8.11
N ILE A 111 9.84 12.81 6.83
CA ILE A 111 8.77 12.14 6.08
C ILE A 111 8.46 10.77 6.69
N ARG A 112 9.49 9.99 7.03
CA ARG A 112 9.33 8.68 7.66
C ARG A 112 8.60 8.79 9.01
N LEU A 113 9.03 9.72 9.86
CA LEU A 113 8.41 9.95 11.17
C LEU A 113 6.97 10.47 11.03
N ALA A 114 6.69 11.32 10.04
CA ALA A 114 5.33 11.77 9.74
C ALA A 114 4.40 10.60 9.38
N LEU A 115 4.87 9.67 8.55
CA LEU A 115 4.09 8.46 8.21
C LEU A 115 3.88 7.54 9.42
N LEU A 116 4.86 7.42 10.31
CA LEU A 116 4.69 6.65 11.56
C LEU A 116 3.65 7.31 12.47
N ARG A 117 3.66 8.64 12.62
CA ARG A 117 2.59 9.37 13.33
C ARG A 117 1.24 9.19 12.64
N TYR A 118 1.21 9.18 11.31
CA TYR A 118 -0.03 8.93 10.56
C TYR A 118 -0.57 7.52 10.82
N ALA A 119 0.29 6.52 10.97
CA ALA A 119 -0.06 5.13 11.27
C ALA A 119 -0.23 4.85 12.78
N GLU A 120 -0.19 5.87 13.64
CA GLU A 120 -0.41 5.71 15.07
C GLU A 120 -1.74 5.02 15.35
N GLY A 121 -1.72 4.03 16.25
CA GLY A 121 -2.85 3.13 16.52
C GLY A 121 -2.78 1.80 15.78
N ALA A 122 -1.88 1.63 14.79
CA ALA A 122 -1.56 0.34 14.22
C ALA A 122 -0.48 -0.37 15.04
N GLU A 123 -0.64 -1.68 15.23
CA GLU A 123 0.39 -2.54 15.83
C GLU A 123 1.43 -2.90 14.77
N ILE A 124 2.69 -2.51 14.96
CA ILE A 124 3.80 -2.90 14.09
C ILE A 124 4.50 -4.10 14.70
N VAL A 125 4.50 -5.23 14.00
CA VAL A 125 5.09 -6.49 14.42
C VAL A 125 6.33 -6.77 13.56
N HIS A 126 7.47 -7.02 14.23
CA HIS A 126 8.69 -7.42 13.55
C HIS A 126 8.62 -8.89 13.14
N ASP A 127 8.13 -9.13 11.92
CA ASP A 127 8.09 -10.45 11.28
C ASP A 127 7.97 -10.28 9.76
N GLY A 128 8.41 -11.28 9.01
CA GLY A 128 8.23 -11.37 7.56
C GLY A 128 7.01 -12.21 7.19
N ALA A 129 6.50 -12.04 5.99
CA ALA A 129 5.48 -12.92 5.43
C ALA A 129 6.11 -14.06 4.64
N LYS A 130 5.66 -15.28 4.85
CA LYS A 130 6.15 -16.49 4.17
C LYS A 130 5.11 -17.07 3.21
N LYS A 131 3.84 -17.01 3.56
CA LYS A 131 2.73 -17.56 2.76
C LYS A 131 1.43 -16.87 3.10
N LEU A 132 0.49 -16.83 2.17
CA LEU A 132 -0.90 -16.49 2.45
C LEU A 132 -1.61 -17.68 3.08
N LEU A 133 -2.50 -17.42 4.03
CA LEU A 133 -3.44 -18.41 4.56
C LEU A 133 -4.71 -18.31 3.75
N LEU A 134 -5.01 -19.37 3.01
CA LEU A 134 -6.15 -19.42 2.08
C LEU A 134 -7.17 -20.44 2.60
N GLU A 135 -8.44 -20.05 2.60
CA GLU A 135 -9.56 -20.95 2.86
C GLU A 135 -10.38 -21.10 1.58
N PRO A 136 -10.76 -22.32 1.17
CA PRO A 136 -11.63 -22.51 0.02
C PRO A 136 -12.94 -21.75 0.20
N LEU A 137 -13.38 -21.08 -0.86
CA LEU A 137 -14.74 -20.55 -0.90
C LEU A 137 -15.69 -21.72 -1.16
N ALA A 138 -16.78 -21.79 -0.38
CA ALA A 138 -17.88 -22.67 -0.74
C ALA A 138 -18.30 -22.35 -2.20
N PRO A 139 -18.66 -23.37 -3.01
CA PRO A 139 -19.22 -23.11 -4.33
C PRO A 139 -20.34 -22.09 -4.20
N ALA A 140 -20.23 -20.99 -4.92
CA ALA A 140 -21.34 -20.04 -4.96
C ALA A 140 -22.54 -20.80 -5.51
N GLU A 141 -23.67 -20.82 -4.79
CA GLU A 141 -24.93 -21.24 -5.37
C GLU A 141 -25.14 -20.38 -6.62
N GLU A 142 -25.11 -21.03 -7.80
CA GLU A 142 -25.36 -20.33 -9.05
C GLU A 142 -26.76 -19.68 -8.92
N PRO A 143 -26.86 -18.35 -9.02
CA PRO A 143 -28.19 -17.74 -9.09
C PRO A 143 -28.89 -18.36 -10.30
N ALA A 144 -30.12 -18.83 -10.10
CA ALA A 144 -30.94 -19.43 -11.12
C ALA A 144 -30.78 -18.66 -12.43
N ALA A 145 -30.34 -19.35 -13.48
CA ALA A 145 -29.93 -18.75 -14.73
C ALA A 145 -31.08 -17.90 -15.30
N ALA A 146 -30.89 -16.58 -15.32
CA ALA A 146 -31.69 -15.73 -16.18
C ALA A 146 -31.40 -16.11 -17.64
N PRO A 147 -32.39 -16.07 -18.54
CA PRO A 147 -32.21 -16.47 -19.93
C PRO A 147 -31.08 -15.66 -20.57
N GLU A 148 -30.02 -16.36 -20.99
CA GLU A 148 -28.84 -15.73 -21.61
C GLU A 148 -29.20 -15.17 -22.99
N ASP A 149 -28.93 -13.89 -23.21
CA ASP A 149 -28.96 -13.30 -24.55
C ASP A 149 -27.75 -13.85 -25.34
N PRO A 150 -27.96 -14.62 -26.42
CA PRO A 150 -26.86 -15.28 -27.15
C PRO A 150 -25.85 -14.31 -27.78
N ARG A 151 -26.13 -13.00 -27.77
CA ARG A 151 -25.25 -11.96 -28.34
C ARG A 151 -24.20 -11.43 -27.37
N HIS A 152 -24.22 -11.84 -26.09
CA HIS A 152 -23.35 -11.30 -25.04
C HIS A 152 -22.63 -12.40 -24.24
N THR A 153 -22.10 -13.43 -24.89
CA THR A 153 -21.24 -14.45 -24.25
C THR A 153 -19.84 -13.91 -23.95
N LYS A 154 -19.71 -12.95 -23.03
CA LYS A 154 -18.43 -12.74 -22.34
C LYS A 154 -18.28 -13.91 -21.37
N LYS A 155 -17.34 -14.83 -21.65
CA LYS A 155 -16.94 -15.87 -20.70
C LYS A 155 -16.67 -15.20 -19.35
N LYS A 156 -17.54 -15.41 -18.35
CA LYS A 156 -17.34 -15.00 -16.99
C LYS A 156 -16.00 -15.59 -16.54
N LYS A 157 -15.04 -14.75 -16.16
CA LYS A 157 -13.84 -15.26 -15.50
C LYS A 157 -14.28 -16.01 -14.26
N PRO A 158 -13.75 -17.23 -14.01
CA PRO A 158 -14.06 -17.93 -12.78
C PRO A 158 -13.77 -17.00 -11.59
N GLY A 159 -14.68 -16.95 -10.63
CA GLY A 159 -14.48 -16.22 -9.40
C GLY A 159 -13.27 -16.74 -8.61
N PRO A 160 -12.80 -16.06 -7.59
CA PRO A 160 -11.71 -16.53 -6.77
C PRO A 160 -12.07 -17.89 -6.15
N ALA A 161 -11.17 -18.87 -6.28
CA ALA A 161 -11.37 -20.20 -5.73
C ALA A 161 -11.15 -20.27 -4.21
N ALA A 162 -10.54 -19.24 -3.61
CA ALA A 162 -10.21 -19.18 -2.19
C ALA A 162 -10.25 -17.74 -1.67
N ARG A 163 -10.49 -17.61 -0.36
CA ARG A 163 -10.41 -16.35 0.39
C ARG A 163 -9.09 -16.33 1.17
N CYS A 164 -8.39 -15.20 1.15
CA CYS A 164 -7.25 -14.98 2.03
C CYS A 164 -7.77 -14.59 3.43
N VAL A 165 -7.36 -15.36 4.44
CA VAL A 165 -7.79 -15.18 5.84
C VAL A 165 -6.63 -14.83 6.77
N GLY A 166 -5.46 -14.55 6.22
CA GLY A 166 -4.29 -14.18 6.99
C GLY A 166 -2.97 -14.49 6.29
N VAL A 167 -1.90 -14.45 7.08
CA VAL A 167 -0.53 -14.67 6.63
C VAL A 167 0.21 -15.55 7.63
N GLY A 168 0.96 -16.53 7.12
CA GLY A 168 1.96 -17.25 7.91
C GLY A 168 3.27 -16.48 7.92
N GLY A 169 3.75 -16.12 9.09
CA GLY A 169 5.00 -15.40 9.30
C GLY A 169 6.25 -16.25 9.09
N THR A 170 7.40 -15.60 8.93
CA THR A 170 8.72 -16.26 8.90
C THR A 170 9.09 -16.84 10.24
N SER A 171 8.59 -16.27 11.35
CA SER A 171 8.70 -16.80 12.71
C SER A 171 7.94 -18.11 12.94
N GLY A 172 7.07 -18.52 12.02
CA GLY A 172 6.14 -19.62 12.14
C GLY A 172 4.80 -19.25 12.77
N LYS A 173 4.61 -18.02 13.23
CA LYS A 173 3.34 -17.53 13.76
C LYS A 173 2.34 -17.30 12.62
N GLU A 174 1.07 -17.58 12.87
CA GLU A 174 -0.02 -17.24 11.97
C GLU A 174 -0.72 -15.96 12.43
N TYR A 175 -0.94 -15.04 11.47
CA TYR A 175 -1.65 -13.78 11.66
C TYR A 175 -2.95 -13.83 10.88
N ARG A 176 -4.07 -14.04 11.58
CA ARG A 176 -5.40 -14.06 10.94
C ARG A 176 -5.99 -12.66 10.84
N ALA A 177 -6.68 -12.39 9.74
CA ALA A 177 -7.30 -11.09 9.48
C ALA A 177 -8.51 -11.24 8.53
N ASP A 178 -9.39 -10.24 8.58
CA ASP A 178 -10.53 -10.14 7.65
C ASP A 178 -10.08 -9.62 6.27
N VAL A 179 -9.03 -8.79 6.26
CA VAL A 179 -8.44 -8.19 5.06
C VAL A 179 -6.92 -8.27 5.14
N VAL A 180 -6.28 -8.70 4.06
CA VAL A 180 -4.82 -8.73 3.91
C VAL A 180 -4.43 -7.78 2.78
N LEU A 181 -3.54 -6.82 3.08
CA LEU A 181 -2.93 -5.93 2.11
C LEU A 181 -1.44 -6.27 1.95
N VAL A 182 -1.02 -6.57 0.73
CA VAL A 182 0.40 -6.82 0.40
C VAL A 182 1.03 -5.51 -0.06
N ALA A 183 1.96 -4.96 0.73
CA ALA A 183 2.64 -3.69 0.50
C ALA A 183 4.18 -3.83 0.60
N THR A 184 4.71 -4.98 0.16
CA THR A 184 6.12 -5.37 0.29
C THR A 184 7.09 -4.60 -0.62
N GLY A 185 6.58 -3.71 -1.47
CA GLY A 185 7.38 -3.00 -2.46
C GLY A 185 7.77 -3.89 -3.65
N GLY A 186 8.70 -3.39 -4.46
CA GLY A 186 9.17 -4.08 -5.67
C GLY A 186 10.57 -4.71 -5.50
N LEU A 187 11.37 -4.67 -6.58
CA LEU A 187 12.70 -5.30 -6.63
C LEU A 187 13.86 -4.30 -6.50
N SER A 188 13.57 -2.99 -6.38
CA SER A 188 14.60 -1.96 -6.29
C SER A 188 15.09 -1.77 -4.85
N TYR A 189 16.39 -1.63 -4.68
CA TYR A 189 17.04 -1.47 -3.38
C TYR A 189 16.73 -2.61 -2.37
N PRO A 190 17.15 -3.85 -2.66
CA PRO A 190 16.84 -5.02 -1.80
C PRO A 190 17.30 -4.87 -0.35
N THR A 191 18.40 -4.16 -0.11
CA THR A 191 18.94 -3.87 1.24
C THR A 191 17.99 -3.04 2.12
N THR A 192 16.94 -2.45 1.54
CA THR A 192 15.90 -1.71 2.25
C THR A 192 14.60 -2.52 2.40
N GLY A 193 14.65 -3.83 2.20
CA GLY A 193 13.52 -4.74 2.38
C GLY A 193 12.66 -4.97 1.13
N SER A 194 13.00 -4.37 -0.02
CA SER A 194 12.25 -4.59 -1.28
C SER A 194 12.85 -5.74 -2.09
N THR A 195 12.65 -6.95 -1.63
CA THR A 195 13.21 -8.19 -2.18
C THR A 195 12.31 -8.87 -3.21
N GLY A 196 11.11 -8.32 -3.45
CA GLY A 196 10.13 -8.90 -4.34
C GLY A 196 9.34 -10.07 -3.74
N ASP A 197 9.35 -10.23 -2.43
CA ASP A 197 8.67 -11.33 -1.74
C ASP A 197 7.16 -11.33 -1.99
N GLY A 198 6.55 -10.16 -2.15
CA GLY A 198 5.13 -10.05 -2.50
C GLY A 198 4.74 -10.69 -3.84
N TYR A 199 5.71 -10.96 -4.73
CA TYR A 199 5.44 -11.70 -5.97
C TYR A 199 5.45 -13.23 -5.77
N ARG A 200 5.84 -13.70 -4.56
CA ARG A 200 5.96 -15.12 -4.21
C ARG A 200 4.89 -15.57 -3.21
N LEU A 201 4.22 -14.62 -2.57
CA LEU A 201 3.08 -14.84 -1.68
C LEU A 201 1.83 -15.21 -2.47
#